data_84737114bd25c9f2567bc46da23e9f15
#
_entry.id   84737114bd25c9f2567bc46da23e9f15
#
_cell.length_a   1.000
_cell.length_b   1.000
_cell.length_c   1.000
_cell.angle_alpha   90.00
_cell.angle_beta   90.00
_cell.angle_gamma   90.00
#
_symmetry.space_group_name_H-M   'P 1'
#
loop_
_entity.id
_entity.type
_entity.pdbx_description
1 polymer ?
#
loop_
_entity_poly.entity_id
_entity_poly.type
_entity_poly.pdbx_seq_one_letter_code
_entity_poly.pdbx_strand_id
1 'polypeptide(L)'
;MKPIVANNKPKKIDLVKGEEYYFCACGRSNNQPFCDGSHAGTEFKPKPFTAEKSGDAYLCQCKHSANVPYCDGTHKKFNDDVIGKEGPGIQSGASKIPVANATVEEPTVEFIHQLAREGLTKMGHHGPMTSMGVPRHLLPHWDEIQVMTAQMATKPLFENAAVSTELVIGPKAKKPLKLKIPLFVSDMSFGALSEEAKLALAKGAELAGTGICSGEGGMLPEEQAANSRYFYELASAQFGYDEAKLKDVQAFHFKGGQGAKTGTGGHLPGNKNVGKISKVRGIPEGEPAISPPTFANLHTAEDFKKFADRVRELTGGIPIGFKLSANHIESDIQFALDASADYIILDGRGGGTGAAPEMFRDHISVPTIPALARARRYLDEQGVSDQVTLIITGGLRTPMDFVKALALGADGVAIANSAMQSIGCVAARMCNTNNCPTGIATQKAELRQRLNVEKSAAQLRNFFEASVELMQVMARACGHDSLSLFNKNDLATWHREMALLSGVKFSGLMA
;
A
#
# COMPACT_ATOMS: atom_id res chain seq x y z
N MET A 1 57.11 3.29 7.89
CA MET A 1 57.29 4.60 8.61
C MET A 1 56.20 5.55 8.19
N LYS A 2 55.78 6.46 9.09
CA LYS A 2 54.85 7.52 8.76
C LYS A 2 55.61 8.84 8.63
N PRO A 3 55.11 9.82 7.81
CA PRO A 3 55.75 11.12 7.70
C PRO A 3 55.63 11.91 8.99
N ILE A 4 56.64 12.72 9.31
CA ILE A 4 56.60 13.66 10.44
C ILE A 4 55.78 14.89 10.02
N VAL A 5 54.90 15.36 10.88
CA VAL A 5 54.19 16.62 10.73
C VAL A 5 55.23 17.75 10.96
N ALA A 6 55.76 18.31 9.87
CA ALA A 6 56.78 19.35 9.98
C ALA A 6 56.18 20.68 10.51
N ASN A 7 54.98 20.99 10.18
CA ASN A 7 54.21 22.12 10.75
C ASN A 7 52.67 21.90 10.48
N ASN A 8 51.86 22.47 11.32
CA ASN A 8 50.38 22.47 11.16
C ASN A 8 49.87 23.71 10.43
N LYS A 9 50.73 24.43 9.70
CA LYS A 9 50.39 25.50 8.80
C LYS A 9 51.09 25.30 7.46
N PRO A 10 50.51 25.68 6.31
CA PRO A 10 51.17 25.66 5.04
C PRO A 10 52.31 26.74 4.98
N LYS A 11 53.30 26.52 4.14
CA LYS A 11 54.31 27.51 3.87
C LYS A 11 54.04 28.18 2.54
N LYS A 12 54.01 29.51 2.54
CA LYS A 12 53.92 30.33 1.34
C LYS A 12 55.28 30.33 0.67
N ILE A 13 55.35 30.00 -0.61
CA ILE A 13 56.55 29.93 -1.43
C ILE A 13 56.24 30.66 -2.74
N ASP A 14 57.16 31.49 -3.20
CA ASP A 14 57.11 32.07 -4.54
C ASP A 14 57.78 31.08 -5.52
N LEU A 15 56.97 30.55 -6.43
CA LEU A 15 57.41 29.53 -7.41
C LEU A 15 57.64 30.21 -8.76
N VAL A 16 58.60 29.68 -9.53
CA VAL A 16 58.88 30.14 -10.90
C VAL A 16 58.41 29.11 -11.91
N LYS A 17 57.56 29.52 -12.85
CA LYS A 17 57.01 28.68 -13.88
C LYS A 17 58.10 27.94 -14.67
N GLY A 18 57.93 26.59 -14.74
CA GLY A 18 58.85 25.75 -15.48
C GLY A 18 60.02 25.27 -14.67
N GLU A 19 60.28 25.77 -13.48
CA GLU A 19 61.32 25.25 -12.57
C GLU A 19 60.84 23.99 -11.88
N GLU A 20 61.78 23.06 -11.67
CA GLU A 20 61.58 21.82 -10.97
C GLU A 20 61.96 21.94 -9.49
N TYR A 21 61.05 21.50 -8.61
CA TYR A 21 61.24 21.52 -7.16
C TYR A 21 61.08 20.13 -6.59
N TYR A 22 61.80 19.83 -5.48
CA TYR A 22 61.78 18.54 -4.79
C TYR A 22 61.08 18.69 -3.43
N PHE A 23 59.83 18.34 -3.36
CA PHE A 23 59.05 18.41 -2.13
C PHE A 23 59.44 17.35 -1.11
N CYS A 24 59.63 17.76 0.14
CA CYS A 24 59.95 16.84 1.25
C CYS A 24 58.69 16.03 1.66
N ALA A 25 58.71 14.72 1.36
CA ALA A 25 57.60 13.82 1.71
C ALA A 25 57.75 13.24 3.13
N CYS A 26 58.96 13.12 3.68
CA CYS A 26 59.18 12.52 5.00
C CYS A 26 58.94 13.44 6.19
N GLY A 27 58.91 14.78 5.98
CA GLY A 27 58.76 15.78 7.02
C GLY A 27 59.98 16.07 7.87
N ARG A 28 61.15 15.39 7.58
CA ARG A 28 62.38 15.49 8.37
C ARG A 28 63.34 16.60 7.88
N SER A 29 63.14 17.16 6.71
CA SER A 29 63.97 18.20 6.14
C SER A 29 64.00 19.45 7.00
N ASN A 30 65.20 20.03 7.16
CA ASN A 30 65.35 21.36 7.79
C ASN A 30 65.02 22.54 6.82
N ASN A 31 64.91 22.24 5.52
CA ASN A 31 64.57 23.20 4.48
C ASN A 31 63.10 23.09 4.01
N GLN A 32 62.17 22.91 4.96
CA GLN A 32 60.76 22.78 4.62
C GLN A 32 60.26 23.95 3.75
N PRO A 33 59.45 23.66 2.71
CA PRO A 33 58.81 22.36 2.36
C PRO A 33 59.63 21.50 1.40
N PHE A 34 60.87 21.89 1.08
CA PHE A 34 61.72 21.23 0.12
C PHE A 34 62.61 20.15 0.77
N CYS A 35 63.09 19.23 -0.03
CA CYS A 35 63.96 18.18 0.41
C CYS A 35 65.42 18.65 0.55
N ASP A 36 66.09 18.30 1.65
CA ASP A 36 67.51 18.55 1.94
C ASP A 36 68.33 17.22 2.02
N GLY A 37 67.74 16.09 1.66
CA GLY A 37 68.38 14.79 1.78
C GLY A 37 68.09 14.05 3.08
N SER A 38 67.41 14.65 4.06
CA SER A 38 67.10 14.02 5.38
C SER A 38 66.16 12.81 5.29
N HIS A 39 65.70 12.46 4.11
CA HIS A 39 64.94 11.22 3.88
C HIS A 39 65.86 9.97 3.80
N ALA A 40 67.17 10.17 3.69
CA ALA A 40 68.13 9.05 3.62
C ALA A 40 67.93 8.08 4.81
N GLY A 41 67.88 6.78 4.55
CA GLY A 41 67.58 5.76 5.55
C GLY A 41 66.10 5.58 5.90
N THR A 42 65.21 6.26 5.19
CA THR A 42 63.75 6.08 5.31
C THR A 42 63.17 5.47 4.01
N GLU A 43 61.91 5.03 4.07
CA GLU A 43 61.18 4.55 2.88
C GLU A 43 60.68 5.69 1.99
N PHE A 44 60.84 6.94 2.44
CA PHE A 44 60.33 8.11 1.72
C PHE A 44 61.33 8.54 0.64
N LYS A 45 60.78 9.02 -0.48
CA LYS A 45 61.53 9.69 -1.54
C LYS A 45 60.98 11.12 -1.71
N PRO A 46 61.82 12.10 -2.06
CA PRO A 46 61.32 13.42 -2.40
C PRO A 46 60.36 13.35 -3.59
N LYS A 47 59.35 14.18 -3.60
CA LYS A 47 58.40 14.25 -4.72
C LYS A 47 58.81 15.40 -5.65
N PRO A 48 59.31 15.10 -6.86
CA PRO A 48 59.57 16.17 -7.84
C PRO A 48 58.25 16.75 -8.34
N PHE A 49 58.21 18.04 -8.59
CA PHE A 49 57.12 18.70 -9.28
C PHE A 49 57.62 19.95 -10.01
N THR A 50 57.03 20.24 -11.17
CA THR A 50 57.33 21.43 -11.96
C THR A 50 56.25 22.48 -11.69
N ALA A 51 56.62 23.73 -11.44
CA ALA A 51 55.64 24.81 -11.21
C ALA A 51 54.96 25.20 -12.51
N GLU A 52 53.64 25.08 -12.52
CA GLU A 52 52.82 25.43 -13.70
C GLU A 52 52.65 26.96 -13.89
N LYS A 53 52.82 27.73 -12.82
CA LYS A 53 52.67 29.19 -12.81
C LYS A 53 53.71 29.82 -11.90
N SER A 54 54.19 31.00 -12.23
CA SER A 54 55.01 31.82 -11.32
C SER A 54 54.10 32.53 -10.30
N GLY A 55 54.61 32.73 -9.08
CA GLY A 55 53.98 33.46 -8.00
C GLY A 55 53.69 32.61 -6.75
N ASP A 56 52.95 33.20 -5.85
CA ASP A 56 52.67 32.65 -4.53
C ASP A 56 51.94 31.30 -4.57
N ALA A 57 52.52 30.29 -3.94
CA ALA A 57 51.90 28.95 -3.72
C ALA A 57 51.96 28.58 -2.25
N TYR A 58 50.94 27.88 -1.76
CA TYR A 58 50.92 27.34 -0.40
C TYR A 58 51.26 25.85 -0.40
N LEU A 59 52.46 25.50 0.01
CA LEU A 59 52.95 24.13 0.04
C LEU A 59 52.71 23.45 1.40
N CYS A 60 52.40 22.17 1.37
CA CYS A 60 52.04 21.39 2.52
C CYS A 60 53.23 21.16 3.47
N GLN A 61 53.09 21.48 4.76
CA GLN A 61 54.06 21.14 5.79
C GLN A 61 53.59 20.05 6.75
N CYS A 62 52.32 19.76 6.81
CA CYS A 62 51.79 18.65 7.64
C CYS A 62 52.11 17.27 7.02
N LYS A 63 52.46 17.20 5.74
CA LYS A 63 52.77 15.97 4.97
C LYS A 63 51.59 15.02 4.78
N HIS A 64 50.36 15.53 5.01
CA HIS A 64 49.10 14.76 4.96
C HIS A 64 48.06 15.37 3.97
N SER A 65 48.49 16.27 3.12
CA SER A 65 47.65 16.80 2.03
C SER A 65 47.35 15.71 1.00
N ALA A 66 46.14 15.61 0.55
CA ALA A 66 45.76 14.77 -0.58
C ALA A 66 46.22 15.37 -1.93
N ASN A 67 46.57 16.67 -1.96
CA ASN A 67 47.02 17.41 -3.15
C ASN A 67 48.52 17.80 -3.10
N VAL A 68 49.38 16.89 -2.64
CA VAL A 68 50.83 17.13 -2.52
C VAL A 68 51.43 17.52 -3.87
N PRO A 69 52.24 18.62 -3.96
CA PRO A 69 52.90 19.38 -2.88
C PRO A 69 52.03 20.51 -2.27
N TYR A 70 50.90 20.81 -2.82
CA TYR A 70 50.07 21.95 -2.42
C TYR A 70 49.22 21.61 -1.16
N CYS A 71 48.87 22.67 -0.43
CA CYS A 71 48.03 22.55 0.74
C CYS A 71 46.55 22.43 0.36
N ASP A 72 45.84 21.45 0.92
CA ASP A 72 44.39 21.24 0.74
C ASP A 72 43.57 21.57 2.01
N GLY A 73 44.22 22.10 3.04
CA GLY A 73 43.58 22.42 4.30
C GLY A 73 43.64 21.30 5.35
N THR A 74 44.15 20.11 5.03
CA THR A 74 44.24 18.98 5.95
C THR A 74 45.02 19.31 7.22
N HIS A 75 45.98 20.26 7.16
CA HIS A 75 46.71 20.74 8.33
C HIS A 75 45.83 21.21 9.48
N LYS A 76 44.61 21.69 9.22
CA LYS A 76 43.66 22.15 10.26
C LYS A 76 43.20 21.05 11.21
N LYS A 77 43.48 19.78 10.87
CA LYS A 77 43.18 18.63 11.72
C LYS A 77 44.28 18.33 12.74
N PHE A 78 45.37 19.07 12.72
CA PHE A 78 46.54 18.85 13.58
C PHE A 78 46.74 20.01 14.54
N ASN A 79 46.82 19.71 15.84
CA ASN A 79 47.17 20.66 16.88
C ASN A 79 48.71 20.83 16.97
N ASP A 80 49.16 21.84 17.71
CA ASP A 80 50.60 22.15 17.88
C ASP A 80 51.37 20.99 18.52
N ASP A 81 50.73 20.13 19.31
CA ASP A 81 51.30 19.00 20.02
C ASP A 81 51.78 17.87 19.10
N VAL A 82 51.35 17.81 17.85
CA VAL A 82 51.76 16.80 16.87
C VAL A 82 52.89 17.24 15.97
N ILE A 83 53.29 18.52 16.05
CA ILE A 83 54.45 19.03 15.27
C ILE A 83 55.72 18.29 15.73
N GLY A 84 56.49 17.81 14.76
CA GLY A 84 57.72 17.04 15.00
C GLY A 84 57.50 15.54 15.31
N LYS A 85 56.25 15.10 15.41
CA LYS A 85 55.89 13.69 15.64
C LYS A 85 55.42 13.01 14.34
N GLU A 86 55.52 11.66 14.31
CA GLU A 86 54.90 10.91 13.21
C GLU A 86 53.39 11.11 13.19
N GLY A 87 52.89 11.58 12.07
CA GLY A 87 51.47 11.73 11.87
C GLY A 87 50.75 10.41 11.56
N PRO A 88 49.42 10.44 11.46
CA PRO A 88 48.62 9.24 11.18
C PRO A 88 48.92 8.59 9.81
N GLY A 89 49.75 9.24 8.96
CA GLY A 89 50.00 8.85 7.56
C GLY A 89 48.94 9.50 6.65
N ILE A 90 49.24 9.57 5.36
CA ILE A 90 48.21 9.81 4.37
C ILE A 90 47.32 8.57 4.48
N GLN A 91 46.15 8.70 5.06
CA GLN A 91 45.11 7.78 4.68
C GLN A 91 44.92 8.06 3.18
N SER A 92 45.42 7.14 2.35
CA SER A 92 44.91 7.04 0.99
C SER A 92 43.42 7.00 1.18
N GLY A 93 42.75 8.10 0.90
CA GLY A 93 41.31 8.08 0.88
C GLY A 93 40.99 6.97 -0.10
N ALA A 94 40.62 5.81 0.43
CA ALA A 94 39.98 4.80 -0.40
C ALA A 94 38.93 5.61 -1.13
N SER A 95 39.09 5.76 -2.44
CA SER A 95 38.12 6.52 -3.24
C SER A 95 36.78 5.92 -2.86
N LYS A 96 35.93 6.74 -2.22
CA LYS A 96 34.62 6.22 -1.80
C LYS A 96 34.04 5.64 -3.06
N ILE A 97 33.86 4.32 -3.06
CA ILE A 97 33.21 3.64 -4.17
C ILE A 97 31.91 4.39 -4.40
N PRO A 98 31.66 4.94 -5.59
CA PRO A 98 30.42 5.68 -5.83
C PRO A 98 29.24 4.85 -5.44
N VAL A 99 28.28 5.44 -4.72
CA VAL A 99 27.01 4.80 -4.40
C VAL A 99 26.11 4.97 -5.61
N ALA A 100 25.50 3.87 -6.03
CA ALA A 100 24.51 3.91 -7.10
C ALA A 100 23.28 4.71 -6.64
N ASN A 101 22.79 5.60 -7.51
CA ASN A 101 21.54 6.34 -7.32
C ASN A 101 20.63 6.04 -8.50
N ALA A 102 19.33 5.88 -8.21
CA ALA A 102 18.33 5.68 -9.26
C ALA A 102 18.28 6.88 -10.21
N THR A 103 18.22 6.61 -11.51
CA THR A 103 17.98 7.59 -12.57
C THR A 103 16.70 7.25 -13.32
N VAL A 104 16.26 8.12 -14.21
CA VAL A 104 15.10 7.84 -15.07
C VAL A 104 15.39 6.64 -15.99
N GLU A 105 16.64 6.50 -16.45
CA GLU A 105 17.08 5.42 -17.34
C GLU A 105 17.33 4.10 -16.59
N GLU A 106 17.79 4.20 -15.33
CA GLU A 106 18.12 3.04 -14.47
C GLU A 106 17.45 3.16 -13.10
N PRO A 107 16.12 3.07 -13.04
CA PRO A 107 15.37 3.29 -11.80
C PRO A 107 15.57 2.17 -10.77
N THR A 108 16.09 1.00 -11.18
CA THR A 108 16.24 -0.19 -10.35
C THR A 108 17.64 -0.37 -9.77
N VAL A 109 18.61 0.47 -10.13
CA VAL A 109 20.03 0.28 -9.78
C VAL A 109 20.27 0.16 -8.27
N GLU A 110 19.60 0.97 -7.46
CA GLU A 110 19.73 0.91 -5.98
C GLU A 110 19.24 -0.42 -5.43
N PHE A 111 18.10 -0.89 -5.91
CA PHE A 111 17.50 -2.16 -5.50
C PHE A 111 18.39 -3.35 -5.91
N ILE A 112 18.94 -3.35 -7.13
CA ILE A 112 19.87 -4.38 -7.61
C ILE A 112 21.12 -4.42 -6.71
N HIS A 113 21.70 -3.25 -6.42
CA HIS A 113 22.86 -3.14 -5.54
C HIS A 113 22.57 -3.59 -4.11
N GLN A 114 21.37 -3.31 -3.60
CA GLN A 114 20.95 -3.78 -2.28
C GLN A 114 20.84 -5.29 -2.24
N LEU A 115 20.15 -5.89 -3.22
CA LEU A 115 20.03 -7.35 -3.33
C LEU A 115 21.41 -8.02 -3.47
N ALA A 116 22.31 -7.44 -4.28
CA ALA A 116 23.65 -7.97 -4.48
C ALA A 116 24.52 -7.94 -3.22
N ARG A 117 24.38 -6.89 -2.39
CA ARG A 117 25.16 -6.76 -1.15
C ARG A 117 24.62 -7.57 0.02
N GLU A 118 23.29 -7.63 0.16
CA GLU A 118 22.64 -8.06 1.40
C GLU A 118 21.75 -9.30 1.21
N GLY A 119 21.48 -9.68 -0.04
CA GLY A 119 20.46 -10.68 -0.33
C GLY A 119 19.14 -10.28 0.29
N LEU A 120 18.42 -11.24 0.85
CA LEU A 120 17.15 -10.99 1.57
C LEU A 120 17.31 -10.84 3.09
N THR A 121 18.56 -10.84 3.62
CA THR A 121 18.82 -10.88 5.07
C THR A 121 18.18 -9.75 5.85
N LYS A 122 18.13 -8.54 5.29
CA LYS A 122 17.51 -7.37 5.94
C LYS A 122 16.06 -7.14 5.54
N MET A 123 15.70 -7.54 4.31
CA MET A 123 14.35 -7.35 3.78
C MET A 123 13.37 -8.47 4.16
N GLY A 124 13.90 -9.65 4.54
CA GLY A 124 13.10 -10.85 4.79
C GLY A 124 12.75 -11.63 3.51
N HIS A 125 12.19 -12.82 3.67
CA HIS A 125 11.90 -13.76 2.57
C HIS A 125 10.96 -13.23 1.47
N HIS A 126 10.17 -12.21 1.75
CA HIS A 126 9.21 -11.62 0.81
C HIS A 126 9.70 -10.30 0.18
N GLY A 127 10.95 -9.90 0.45
CA GLY A 127 11.48 -8.60 0.00
C GLY A 127 10.90 -7.40 0.75
N PRO A 128 10.97 -6.18 0.18
CA PRO A 128 10.46 -4.99 0.82
C PRO A 128 8.97 -5.08 1.11
N MET A 129 8.56 -4.64 2.32
CA MET A 129 7.17 -4.58 2.74
C MET A 129 6.61 -3.18 2.56
N THR A 130 5.43 -3.08 1.98
CA THR A 130 4.74 -1.83 1.72
C THR A 130 3.30 -1.85 2.22
N SER A 131 2.64 -0.69 2.18
CA SER A 131 1.24 -0.53 2.58
C SER A 131 0.47 0.29 1.55
N MET A 132 -0.87 0.26 1.66
CA MET A 132 -1.81 0.84 0.71
C MET A 132 -1.83 0.10 -0.63
N GLY A 133 -2.48 0.65 -1.65
CA GLY A 133 -2.57 0.07 -2.99
C GLY A 133 -1.55 0.66 -3.96
N VAL A 134 -1.56 0.16 -5.17
CA VAL A 134 -0.82 0.69 -6.33
C VAL A 134 -1.15 2.17 -6.52
N PRO A 135 -0.19 3.03 -6.93
CA PRO A 135 -0.48 4.40 -7.30
C PRO A 135 -1.57 4.48 -8.38
N ARG A 136 -2.60 5.29 -8.15
CA ARG A 136 -3.80 5.32 -9.02
C ARG A 136 -3.49 5.68 -10.48
N HIS A 137 -2.51 6.53 -10.73
CA HIS A 137 -2.11 6.94 -12.08
C HIS A 137 -1.49 5.79 -12.92
N LEU A 138 -1.18 4.65 -12.30
CA LEU A 138 -0.68 3.44 -12.97
C LEU A 138 -1.80 2.46 -13.37
N LEU A 139 -3.06 2.83 -13.12
CA LEU A 139 -4.22 1.98 -13.35
C LEU A 139 -5.19 2.65 -14.33
N PRO A 140 -6.02 1.88 -15.05
CA PRO A 140 -7.17 2.44 -15.78
C PRO A 140 -8.05 3.25 -14.83
N HIS A 141 -8.47 4.43 -15.25
CA HIS A 141 -9.17 5.41 -14.43
C HIS A 141 -10.67 5.44 -14.70
N TRP A 142 -11.47 5.54 -13.64
CA TRP A 142 -12.90 5.78 -13.75
C TRP A 142 -13.23 7.10 -14.48
N ASP A 143 -12.34 8.09 -14.47
CA ASP A 143 -12.51 9.37 -15.15
C ASP A 143 -12.48 9.23 -16.69
N GLU A 144 -11.95 8.12 -17.22
CA GLU A 144 -11.94 7.80 -18.65
C GLU A 144 -13.29 7.26 -19.15
N ILE A 145 -14.25 7.04 -18.26
CA ILE A 145 -15.61 6.60 -18.56
C ILE A 145 -16.58 7.75 -18.24
N GLN A 146 -17.46 8.08 -19.16
CA GLN A 146 -18.51 9.10 -18.97
C GLN A 146 -19.85 8.46 -18.70
N VAL A 147 -20.68 9.15 -17.91
CA VAL A 147 -22.10 8.80 -17.75
C VAL A 147 -22.91 9.49 -18.83
N MET A 148 -23.75 8.72 -19.51
CA MET A 148 -24.63 9.15 -20.59
C MET A 148 -26.00 9.46 -20.00
N THR A 149 -26.23 10.71 -19.69
CA THR A 149 -27.50 11.16 -19.09
C THR A 149 -28.63 11.23 -20.12
N ALA A 150 -29.85 11.08 -19.65
CA ALA A 150 -31.09 11.21 -20.42
C ALA A 150 -31.33 12.67 -20.85
N GLN A 151 -32.08 12.86 -21.98
CA GLN A 151 -32.40 14.19 -22.49
C GLN A 151 -33.80 14.22 -23.13
N MET A 152 -33.97 13.63 -24.30
CA MET A 152 -35.23 13.69 -25.08
C MET A 152 -35.86 12.32 -25.35
N ALA A 153 -35.06 11.38 -25.91
CA ALA A 153 -35.56 10.04 -26.21
C ALA A 153 -35.80 9.23 -24.93
N THR A 154 -34.85 9.26 -24.02
CA THR A 154 -35.04 8.92 -22.60
C THR A 154 -35.09 10.21 -21.82
N LYS A 155 -36.05 10.34 -20.91
CA LYS A 155 -36.25 11.58 -20.15
C LYS A 155 -35.65 11.45 -18.76
N PRO A 156 -34.94 12.46 -18.26
CA PRO A 156 -34.51 12.50 -16.86
C PRO A 156 -35.75 12.58 -15.95
N LEU A 157 -35.61 12.14 -14.72
CA LEU A 157 -36.61 12.33 -13.68
C LEU A 157 -36.52 13.75 -13.11
N PHE A 158 -37.62 14.22 -12.54
CA PHE A 158 -37.65 15.50 -11.80
C PHE A 158 -36.74 15.41 -10.55
N GLU A 159 -36.25 16.57 -10.11
CA GLU A 159 -35.33 16.70 -8.97
C GLU A 159 -35.87 16.07 -7.67
N ASN A 160 -37.19 16.15 -7.46
CA ASN A 160 -37.90 15.62 -6.28
C ASN A 160 -38.33 14.15 -6.44
N ALA A 161 -38.08 13.50 -7.56
CA ALA A 161 -38.42 12.09 -7.75
C ALA A 161 -37.63 11.20 -6.75
N ALA A 162 -38.36 10.30 -6.09
CA ALA A 162 -37.76 9.33 -5.19
C ALA A 162 -36.88 8.37 -5.99
N VAL A 163 -35.68 8.03 -5.44
CA VAL A 163 -34.77 7.06 -6.01
C VAL A 163 -34.42 6.04 -4.93
N SER A 164 -34.72 4.78 -5.19
CA SER A 164 -34.36 3.66 -4.28
C SER A 164 -32.88 3.45 -4.20
N THR A 165 -32.37 3.17 -2.99
CA THR A 165 -30.94 2.98 -2.72
C THR A 165 -30.65 1.62 -2.09
N GLU A 166 -31.67 0.78 -1.83
CA GLU A 166 -31.52 -0.50 -1.14
C GLU A 166 -30.61 -1.45 -1.93
N LEU A 167 -29.73 -2.16 -1.20
CA LEU A 167 -28.97 -3.30 -1.68
C LEU A 167 -29.38 -4.55 -0.90
N VAL A 168 -29.68 -5.64 -1.59
CA VAL A 168 -29.94 -6.94 -1.00
C VAL A 168 -28.77 -7.88 -1.27
N ILE A 169 -28.08 -8.32 -0.21
CA ILE A 169 -27.00 -9.31 -0.30
C ILE A 169 -27.61 -10.69 -0.20
N GLY A 170 -27.32 -11.54 -1.19
CA GLY A 170 -27.83 -12.89 -1.27
C GLY A 170 -29.35 -12.96 -1.38
N PRO A 171 -29.96 -12.45 -2.47
CA PRO A 171 -31.43 -12.35 -2.61
C PRO A 171 -32.14 -13.70 -2.55
N LYS A 172 -31.46 -14.79 -2.81
CA LYS A 172 -31.99 -16.18 -2.71
C LYS A 172 -31.70 -16.87 -1.38
N ALA A 173 -30.87 -16.27 -0.50
CA ALA A 173 -30.65 -16.80 0.83
C ALA A 173 -31.93 -16.80 1.66
N LYS A 174 -32.05 -17.73 2.61
CA LYS A 174 -33.25 -17.82 3.47
C LYS A 174 -33.42 -16.56 4.34
N LYS A 175 -32.31 -15.90 4.71
CA LYS A 175 -32.28 -14.62 5.46
C LYS A 175 -31.41 -13.62 4.69
N PRO A 176 -31.87 -13.03 3.59
CA PRO A 176 -31.09 -12.04 2.85
C PRO A 176 -30.69 -10.85 3.73
N LEU A 177 -29.49 -10.33 3.55
CA LEU A 177 -29.06 -9.12 4.28
C LEU A 177 -29.43 -7.88 3.47
N LYS A 178 -30.22 -7.00 4.08
CA LYS A 178 -30.64 -5.71 3.49
C LYS A 178 -29.81 -4.56 4.01
N LEU A 179 -29.19 -3.81 3.11
CA LEU A 179 -28.50 -2.55 3.35
C LEU A 179 -29.31 -1.39 2.77
N LYS A 180 -29.43 -0.27 3.49
CA LYS A 180 -30.15 0.91 2.99
C LYS A 180 -29.47 1.57 1.79
N ILE A 181 -28.16 1.34 1.62
CA ILE A 181 -27.35 1.96 0.57
C ILE A 181 -26.42 0.91 -0.05
N PRO A 182 -26.04 1.05 -1.34
CA PRO A 182 -25.21 0.05 -2.01
C PRO A 182 -23.71 0.19 -1.71
N LEU A 183 -23.36 0.86 -0.62
CA LEU A 183 -21.99 1.08 -0.14
C LEU A 183 -21.86 0.51 1.27
N PHE A 184 -20.74 -0.18 1.58
CA PHE A 184 -20.45 -0.65 2.94
C PHE A 184 -18.94 -0.69 3.20
N VAL A 185 -18.55 -0.86 4.47
CA VAL A 185 -17.14 -0.89 4.89
C VAL A 185 -16.54 -2.27 4.62
N SER A 186 -15.52 -2.31 3.77
CA SER A 186 -14.80 -3.53 3.37
C SER A 186 -13.96 -4.10 4.51
N ASP A 187 -13.41 -5.28 4.29
CA ASP A 187 -12.59 -6.05 5.22
C ASP A 187 -11.31 -5.33 5.61
N MET A 188 -11.21 -5.02 6.88
CA MET A 188 -10.03 -4.42 7.51
C MET A 188 -9.86 -5.00 8.91
N SER A 189 -8.85 -5.83 9.12
CA SER A 189 -8.71 -6.61 10.33
C SER A 189 -8.40 -5.79 11.58
N PHE A 190 -8.92 -6.23 12.73
CA PHE A 190 -8.47 -5.75 14.05
C PHE A 190 -7.00 -6.13 14.26
N GLY A 191 -6.18 -5.15 14.58
CA GLY A 191 -4.73 -5.25 14.65
C GLY A 191 -4.03 -4.58 13.44
N ALA A 192 -4.55 -4.70 12.22
CA ALA A 192 -4.17 -3.80 11.14
C ALA A 192 -4.67 -2.38 11.43
N LEU A 193 -5.93 -2.26 11.87
CA LEU A 193 -6.52 -1.04 12.41
C LEU A 193 -6.54 -1.07 13.94
N SER A 194 -6.59 0.11 14.56
CA SER A 194 -6.83 0.28 15.99
C SER A 194 -8.29 -0.05 16.35
N GLU A 195 -8.54 -0.29 17.62
CA GLU A 195 -9.88 -0.50 18.16
C GLU A 195 -10.78 0.72 17.90
N GLU A 196 -10.27 1.92 18.14
CA GLU A 196 -10.99 3.18 17.90
C GLU A 196 -11.40 3.33 16.44
N ALA A 197 -10.51 2.97 15.51
CA ALA A 197 -10.82 3.02 14.08
C ALA A 197 -11.90 1.99 13.71
N LYS A 198 -11.82 0.75 14.23
CA LYS A 198 -12.84 -0.28 14.01
C LYS A 198 -14.20 0.15 14.54
N LEU A 199 -14.24 0.71 15.77
CA LEU A 199 -15.49 1.22 16.35
C LEU A 199 -16.07 2.41 15.60
N ALA A 200 -15.22 3.36 15.16
CA ALA A 200 -15.68 4.52 14.39
C ALA A 200 -16.30 4.08 13.05
N LEU A 201 -15.67 3.11 12.37
CA LEU A 201 -16.18 2.56 11.12
C LEU A 201 -17.50 1.80 11.32
N ALA A 202 -17.59 0.96 12.35
CA ALA A 202 -18.83 0.20 12.64
C ALA A 202 -20.00 1.12 12.98
N LYS A 203 -19.81 2.08 13.89
CA LYS A 203 -20.84 3.07 14.26
C LYS A 203 -21.25 3.95 13.08
N GLY A 204 -20.28 4.42 12.28
CA GLY A 204 -20.56 5.26 11.11
C GLY A 204 -21.36 4.51 10.04
N ALA A 205 -21.03 3.23 9.79
CA ALA A 205 -21.79 2.36 8.91
C ALA A 205 -23.20 2.10 9.44
N GLU A 206 -23.38 1.83 10.74
CA GLU A 206 -24.70 1.65 11.36
C GLU A 206 -25.56 2.90 11.22
N LEU A 207 -25.03 4.09 11.50
CA LEU A 207 -25.73 5.36 11.35
C LEU A 207 -26.21 5.61 9.90
N ALA A 208 -25.42 5.16 8.92
CA ALA A 208 -25.81 5.23 7.50
C ALA A 208 -26.73 4.08 7.06
N GLY A 209 -27.05 3.14 7.94
CA GLY A 209 -27.90 1.98 7.65
C GLY A 209 -27.22 0.93 6.76
N THR A 210 -25.90 0.82 6.83
CA THR A 210 -25.12 -0.14 6.05
C THR A 210 -24.20 -0.98 6.93
N GLY A 211 -23.44 -1.89 6.31
CA GLY A 211 -22.65 -2.92 6.98
C GLY A 211 -21.16 -2.64 7.08
N ILE A 212 -20.50 -3.48 7.85
CA ILE A 212 -19.04 -3.55 8.00
C ILE A 212 -18.57 -5.00 8.02
N CYS A 213 -17.40 -5.27 7.46
CA CYS A 213 -16.74 -6.57 7.50
C CYS A 213 -15.70 -6.65 8.63
N SER A 214 -15.62 -7.84 9.27
CA SER A 214 -14.65 -8.09 10.36
C SER A 214 -13.19 -7.99 9.89
N GLY A 215 -12.90 -8.51 8.69
CA GLY A 215 -11.55 -8.78 8.24
C GLY A 215 -10.95 -10.04 8.89
N GLU A 216 -9.77 -10.47 8.41
CA GLU A 216 -9.13 -11.77 8.73
C GLU A 216 -8.65 -11.95 10.18
N GLY A 217 -8.77 -10.92 11.01
CA GLY A 217 -8.23 -10.91 12.38
C GLY A 217 -9.17 -11.45 13.45
N GLY A 218 -10.26 -12.07 13.07
CA GLY A 218 -11.35 -12.48 13.97
C GLY A 218 -12.32 -11.32 14.23
N MET A 219 -13.39 -11.62 14.96
CA MET A 219 -14.45 -10.67 15.28
C MET A 219 -14.12 -9.91 16.57
N LEU A 220 -13.97 -8.59 16.48
CA LEU A 220 -13.90 -7.71 17.63
C LEU A 220 -15.31 -7.53 18.21
N PRO A 221 -15.58 -7.98 19.46
CA PRO A 221 -16.95 -7.98 20.00
C PRO A 221 -17.63 -6.60 20.00
N GLU A 222 -16.89 -5.55 20.34
CA GLU A 222 -17.42 -4.19 20.39
C GLU A 222 -17.75 -3.63 18.98
N GLU A 223 -16.97 -4.01 17.98
CA GLU A 223 -17.25 -3.67 16.59
C GLU A 223 -18.55 -4.33 16.12
N GLN A 224 -18.67 -5.64 16.38
CA GLN A 224 -19.88 -6.40 16.04
C GLN A 224 -21.12 -5.83 16.73
N ALA A 225 -21.03 -5.57 18.05
CA ALA A 225 -22.15 -4.97 18.80
C ALA A 225 -22.54 -3.56 18.33
N ALA A 226 -21.65 -2.84 17.66
CA ALA A 226 -21.87 -1.51 17.13
C ALA A 226 -22.49 -1.50 15.72
N ASN A 227 -22.70 -2.65 15.08
CA ASN A 227 -23.30 -2.71 13.73
C ASN A 227 -24.23 -3.92 13.57
N SER A 228 -25.48 -3.64 13.22
CA SER A 228 -26.55 -4.64 13.05
C SER A 228 -26.56 -5.33 11.67
N ARG A 229 -25.58 -5.03 10.81
CA ARG A 229 -25.41 -5.56 9.44
C ARG A 229 -24.00 -6.04 9.24
N TYR A 230 -23.56 -6.95 10.11
CA TYR A 230 -22.17 -7.37 10.24
C TYR A 230 -21.84 -8.55 9.33
N PHE A 231 -20.74 -8.42 8.57
CA PHE A 231 -20.17 -9.49 7.75
C PHE A 231 -18.97 -10.12 8.46
N TYR A 232 -19.01 -11.44 8.64
CA TYR A 232 -17.93 -12.17 9.27
C TYR A 232 -17.05 -12.84 8.20
N GLU A 233 -15.76 -12.46 8.15
CA GLU A 233 -14.76 -13.02 7.23
C GLU A 233 -14.04 -14.21 7.89
N LEU A 234 -13.97 -15.34 7.19
CA LEU A 234 -13.10 -16.47 7.51
C LEU A 234 -11.96 -16.54 6.49
N ALA A 235 -10.75 -16.20 6.92
CA ALA A 235 -9.53 -16.34 6.12
C ALA A 235 -8.81 -17.66 6.42
N SER A 236 -7.78 -17.98 5.63
CA SER A 236 -7.04 -19.25 5.67
C SER A 236 -6.43 -19.61 7.02
N ALA A 237 -6.04 -18.62 7.83
CA ALA A 237 -5.52 -18.85 9.18
C ALA A 237 -6.59 -19.11 10.23
N GLN A 238 -7.86 -18.82 9.94
CA GLN A 238 -9.00 -18.99 10.84
C GLN A 238 -8.83 -18.33 12.22
N PHE A 239 -8.10 -17.21 12.28
CA PHE A 239 -7.81 -16.49 13.53
C PHE A 239 -9.09 -16.16 14.30
N GLY A 240 -9.17 -16.64 15.55
CA GLY A 240 -10.26 -16.34 16.46
C GLY A 240 -11.65 -16.80 15.96
N TYR A 241 -11.70 -17.73 14.98
CA TYR A 241 -12.95 -18.33 14.54
C TYR A 241 -13.59 -19.14 15.68
N ASP A 242 -14.88 -18.95 15.85
CA ASP A 242 -15.70 -19.68 16.83
C ASP A 242 -17.13 -19.73 16.30
N GLU A 243 -17.71 -20.94 16.18
CA GLU A 243 -19.08 -21.15 15.74
C GLU A 243 -20.11 -20.43 16.62
N ALA A 244 -19.82 -20.25 17.92
CA ALA A 244 -20.70 -19.54 18.84
C ALA A 244 -20.94 -18.08 18.44
N LYS A 245 -20.02 -17.45 17.69
CA LYS A 245 -20.12 -16.08 17.19
C LYS A 245 -21.05 -15.95 15.99
N LEU A 246 -21.35 -17.03 15.28
CA LEU A 246 -22.18 -17.00 14.06
C LEU A 246 -23.61 -16.54 14.31
N LYS A 247 -24.14 -16.70 15.51
CA LYS A 247 -25.47 -16.21 15.91
C LYS A 247 -25.62 -14.66 15.83
N ASP A 248 -24.50 -13.97 15.92
CA ASP A 248 -24.44 -12.51 16.02
C ASP A 248 -24.11 -11.82 14.68
N VAL A 249 -23.97 -12.59 13.57
CA VAL A 249 -23.61 -12.06 12.26
C VAL A 249 -24.72 -12.19 11.23
N GLN A 250 -24.75 -11.32 10.23
CA GLN A 250 -25.81 -11.23 9.24
C GLN A 250 -25.37 -11.68 7.84
N ALA A 251 -24.08 -11.79 7.61
CA ALA A 251 -23.48 -12.41 6.43
C ALA A 251 -22.15 -13.05 6.81
N PHE A 252 -21.73 -14.06 6.05
CA PHE A 252 -20.48 -14.76 6.25
C PHE A 252 -19.78 -14.93 4.91
N HIS A 253 -18.44 -14.78 4.85
CA HIS A 253 -17.69 -15.09 3.65
C HIS A 253 -16.31 -15.69 3.90
N PHE A 254 -15.93 -16.55 3.00
CA PHE A 254 -14.56 -17.07 2.91
C PHE A 254 -13.67 -16.07 2.16
N LYS A 255 -12.47 -15.85 2.65
CA LYS A 255 -11.48 -15.06 1.94
C LYS A 255 -10.47 -15.94 1.22
N GLY A 256 -10.59 -16.04 -0.10
CA GLY A 256 -9.60 -16.65 -0.98
C GLY A 256 -8.41 -15.74 -1.27
N GLY A 257 -8.64 -14.42 -1.32
CA GLY A 257 -7.59 -13.45 -1.62
C GLY A 257 -7.99 -11.99 -1.50
N GLN A 258 -7.04 -11.10 -1.79
CA GLN A 258 -7.25 -9.66 -1.94
C GLN A 258 -6.25 -9.09 -2.94
N GLY A 259 -6.59 -7.99 -3.62
CA GLY A 259 -5.87 -7.45 -4.79
C GLY A 259 -4.38 -7.19 -4.62
N ALA A 260 -3.91 -6.96 -3.39
CA ALA A 260 -2.53 -6.57 -3.13
C ALA A 260 -1.61 -7.70 -2.63
N LYS A 261 -2.11 -8.90 -2.33
CA LYS A 261 -1.29 -9.96 -1.72
C LYS A 261 -1.82 -11.39 -1.86
N THR A 262 -2.59 -11.68 -2.89
CA THR A 262 -3.06 -13.04 -3.17
C THR A 262 -1.88 -13.96 -3.43
N GLY A 263 -1.93 -15.18 -2.86
CA GLY A 263 -0.88 -16.19 -2.98
C GLY A 263 0.22 -16.09 -1.91
N THR A 264 0.19 -15.09 -1.01
CA THR A 264 1.17 -14.96 0.08
C THR A 264 0.56 -14.92 1.48
N GLY A 265 -0.76 -14.82 1.60
CA GLY A 265 -1.46 -14.74 2.90
C GLY A 265 -1.34 -13.37 3.59
N GLY A 266 -1.95 -13.28 4.77
CA GLY A 266 -1.95 -12.08 5.59
C GLY A 266 -0.71 -11.97 6.47
N HIS A 267 -0.27 -10.72 6.72
CA HIS A 267 0.87 -10.42 7.58
C HIS A 267 0.52 -9.32 8.57
N LEU A 268 0.55 -9.61 9.85
CA LEU A 268 0.51 -8.62 10.93
C LEU A 268 1.82 -8.76 11.73
N PRO A 269 2.65 -7.71 11.81
CA PRO A 269 3.88 -7.75 12.60
C PRO A 269 3.62 -8.04 14.07
N GLY A 270 4.51 -8.78 14.75
CA GLY A 270 4.35 -9.16 16.15
C GLY A 270 4.21 -7.96 17.10
N ASN A 271 4.87 -6.83 16.80
CA ASN A 271 4.75 -5.60 17.57
C ASN A 271 3.35 -4.94 17.50
N LYS A 272 2.47 -5.41 16.62
CA LYS A 272 1.06 -5.04 16.54
C LYS A 272 0.13 -6.08 17.15
N ASN A 273 0.62 -7.32 17.38
CA ASN A 273 -0.15 -8.39 17.99
C ASN A 273 0.01 -8.35 19.51
N VAL A 274 -0.67 -7.41 20.17
CA VAL A 274 -0.54 -7.13 21.61
C VAL A 274 -1.91 -7.03 22.27
N GLY A 275 -1.96 -7.42 23.55
CA GLY A 275 -3.12 -7.24 24.43
C GLY A 275 -4.41 -7.85 23.87
N LYS A 276 -5.42 -7.04 23.61
CA LYS A 276 -6.73 -7.47 23.09
C LYS A 276 -6.66 -8.12 21.73
N ILE A 277 -5.72 -7.70 20.87
CA ILE A 277 -5.55 -8.26 19.51
C ILE A 277 -5.13 -9.71 19.58
N SER A 278 -4.12 -10.03 20.43
CA SER A 278 -3.67 -11.38 20.70
C SER A 278 -4.83 -12.28 21.14
N LYS A 279 -5.66 -11.78 22.07
CA LYS A 279 -6.84 -12.52 22.57
C LYS A 279 -7.89 -12.76 21.49
N VAL A 280 -8.22 -11.74 20.69
CA VAL A 280 -9.23 -11.85 19.62
C VAL A 280 -8.78 -12.79 18.50
N ARG A 281 -7.48 -12.78 18.18
CA ARG A 281 -6.89 -13.67 17.17
C ARG A 281 -6.61 -15.08 17.66
N GLY A 282 -6.52 -15.29 18.97
CA GLY A 282 -6.18 -16.59 19.56
C GLY A 282 -4.71 -16.99 19.35
N ILE A 283 -3.78 -16.03 19.28
CA ILE A 283 -2.33 -16.27 19.10
C ILE A 283 -1.54 -15.55 20.22
N PRO A 284 -0.36 -16.09 20.62
CA PRO A 284 0.45 -15.51 21.68
C PRO A 284 0.84 -14.04 21.40
N GLU A 285 0.93 -13.25 22.47
CA GLU A 285 1.33 -11.86 22.37
C GLU A 285 2.78 -11.72 21.89
N GLY A 286 3.00 -10.78 20.97
CA GLY A 286 4.30 -10.53 20.37
C GLY A 286 4.65 -11.43 19.17
N GLU A 287 3.93 -12.51 18.96
CA GLU A 287 4.10 -13.35 17.77
C GLU A 287 3.47 -12.69 16.53
N PRO A 288 4.12 -12.73 15.36
CA PRO A 288 3.52 -12.23 14.13
C PRO A 288 2.35 -13.11 13.71
N ALA A 289 1.22 -12.50 13.31
CA ALA A 289 0.08 -13.22 12.75
C ALA A 289 0.26 -13.37 11.23
N ILE A 290 0.67 -14.57 10.81
CA ILE A 290 0.91 -14.90 9.41
C ILE A 290 -0.16 -15.91 8.98
N SER A 291 -0.97 -15.55 7.99
CA SER A 291 -1.94 -16.46 7.38
C SER A 291 -1.24 -17.31 6.32
N PRO A 292 -1.51 -18.62 6.26
CA PRO A 292 -1.06 -19.44 5.13
C PRO A 292 -1.71 -18.95 3.82
N PRO A 293 -1.08 -19.20 2.65
CA PRO A 293 -1.61 -18.73 1.35
C PRO A 293 -2.92 -19.42 0.95
N THR A 294 -3.26 -20.54 1.56
CA THR A 294 -4.50 -21.32 1.32
C THR A 294 -5.02 -21.94 2.61
N PHE A 295 -6.27 -22.38 2.61
CA PHE A 295 -6.86 -23.11 3.75
C PHE A 295 -6.21 -24.48 3.90
N ALA A 296 -5.85 -24.84 5.14
CA ALA A 296 -5.20 -26.12 5.43
C ALA A 296 -6.18 -27.30 5.41
N ASN A 297 -7.47 -27.05 5.62
CA ASN A 297 -8.51 -28.05 5.83
C ASN A 297 -9.70 -27.93 4.85
N LEU A 298 -9.67 -26.97 3.90
CA LEU A 298 -10.69 -26.79 2.87
C LEU A 298 -9.97 -26.72 1.51
N HIS A 299 -10.18 -27.74 0.67
CA HIS A 299 -9.41 -27.88 -0.59
C HIS A 299 -10.29 -27.87 -1.84
N THR A 300 -11.52 -28.34 -1.74
CA THR A 300 -12.45 -28.46 -2.85
C THR A 300 -13.68 -27.57 -2.65
N ALA A 301 -14.38 -27.22 -3.73
CA ALA A 301 -15.65 -26.50 -3.63
C ALA A 301 -16.66 -27.22 -2.73
N GLU A 302 -16.64 -28.55 -2.73
CA GLU A 302 -17.50 -29.38 -1.85
C GLU A 302 -17.14 -29.21 -0.36
N ASP A 303 -15.86 -29.07 0.00
CA ASP A 303 -15.45 -28.79 1.39
C ASP A 303 -15.98 -27.45 1.86
N PHE A 304 -15.83 -26.41 1.02
CA PHE A 304 -16.37 -25.07 1.30
C PHE A 304 -17.90 -25.08 1.38
N LYS A 305 -18.57 -25.83 0.51
CA LYS A 305 -20.03 -25.98 0.53
C LYS A 305 -20.51 -26.63 1.82
N LYS A 306 -19.90 -27.72 2.27
CA LYS A 306 -20.23 -28.35 3.56
C LYS A 306 -20.06 -27.39 4.74
N PHE A 307 -18.99 -26.60 4.73
CA PHE A 307 -18.78 -25.56 5.74
C PHE A 307 -19.87 -24.48 5.66
N ALA A 308 -20.17 -23.99 4.45
CA ALA A 308 -21.23 -23.01 4.20
C ALA A 308 -22.60 -23.51 4.67
N ASP A 309 -22.93 -24.78 4.39
CA ASP A 309 -24.18 -25.39 4.83
C ASP A 309 -24.26 -25.51 6.35
N ARG A 310 -23.15 -25.81 7.03
CA ARG A 310 -23.05 -25.75 8.50
C ARG A 310 -23.31 -24.33 9.04
N VAL A 311 -22.72 -23.29 8.42
CA VAL A 311 -22.99 -21.89 8.81
C VAL A 311 -24.45 -21.55 8.60
N ARG A 312 -25.08 -21.93 7.47
CA ARG A 312 -26.50 -21.71 7.21
C ARG A 312 -27.39 -22.42 8.25
N GLU A 313 -27.04 -23.63 8.63
CA GLU A 313 -27.77 -24.39 9.68
C GLU A 313 -27.75 -23.60 11.00
N LEU A 314 -26.58 -23.20 11.47
CA LEU A 314 -26.38 -22.51 12.75
C LEU A 314 -27.05 -21.14 12.82
N THR A 315 -27.07 -20.42 11.70
CA THR A 315 -27.58 -19.05 11.61
C THR A 315 -29.05 -18.98 11.18
N GLY A 316 -29.59 -20.09 10.68
CA GLY A 316 -30.92 -20.16 10.06
C GLY A 316 -30.95 -19.60 8.64
N GLY A 317 -29.80 -19.51 7.95
CA GLY A 317 -29.68 -19.28 6.51
C GLY A 317 -29.30 -17.86 6.12
N ILE A 318 -28.29 -17.28 6.76
CA ILE A 318 -27.67 -16.02 6.29
C ILE A 318 -26.93 -16.23 4.96
N PRO A 319 -26.67 -15.14 4.17
CA PRO A 319 -25.92 -15.23 2.95
C PRO A 319 -24.47 -15.68 3.18
N ILE A 320 -23.98 -16.54 2.31
CA ILE A 320 -22.61 -17.01 2.28
C ILE A 320 -21.91 -16.46 1.05
N GLY A 321 -20.74 -15.87 1.22
CA GLY A 321 -19.98 -15.26 0.14
C GLY A 321 -18.55 -15.75 0.02
N PHE A 322 -17.89 -15.26 -1.03
CA PHE A 322 -16.46 -15.41 -1.25
C PHE A 322 -15.85 -14.05 -1.55
N LYS A 323 -14.79 -13.72 -0.84
CA LYS A 323 -13.93 -12.59 -1.20
C LYS A 323 -12.78 -13.12 -2.04
N LEU A 324 -12.71 -12.67 -3.28
CA LEU A 324 -11.79 -13.11 -4.31
C LEU A 324 -10.92 -11.94 -4.77
N SER A 325 -9.69 -12.23 -5.10
CA SER A 325 -8.82 -11.30 -5.82
C SER A 325 -9.01 -11.47 -7.32
N ALA A 326 -8.93 -10.38 -8.07
CA ALA A 326 -9.10 -10.40 -9.52
C ALA A 326 -7.88 -10.98 -10.24
N ASN A 327 -7.65 -12.29 -10.13
CA ASN A 327 -6.60 -13.01 -10.86
C ASN A 327 -7.22 -13.93 -11.93
N HIS A 328 -7.61 -15.12 -11.58
CA HIS A 328 -8.30 -16.06 -12.46
C HIS A 328 -9.82 -15.93 -12.30
N ILE A 329 -10.35 -14.77 -12.65
CA ILE A 329 -11.67 -14.26 -12.27
C ILE A 329 -12.78 -15.28 -12.52
N GLU A 330 -12.90 -15.78 -13.76
CA GLU A 330 -13.98 -16.67 -14.16
C GLU A 330 -13.89 -18.02 -13.43
N SER A 331 -12.69 -18.58 -13.33
CA SER A 331 -12.46 -19.87 -12.63
C SER A 331 -12.71 -19.77 -11.12
N ASP A 332 -12.28 -18.67 -10.49
CA ASP A 332 -12.48 -18.45 -9.06
C ASP A 332 -13.95 -18.15 -8.74
N ILE A 333 -14.67 -17.44 -9.62
CA ILE A 333 -16.13 -17.26 -9.53
C ILE A 333 -16.85 -18.59 -9.68
N GLN A 334 -16.47 -19.43 -10.66
CA GLN A 334 -17.07 -20.76 -10.82
C GLN A 334 -16.88 -21.61 -9.57
N PHE A 335 -15.68 -21.61 -8.99
CA PHE A 335 -15.42 -22.30 -7.73
C PHE A 335 -16.35 -21.83 -6.61
N ALA A 336 -16.57 -20.52 -6.49
CA ALA A 336 -17.49 -19.96 -5.50
C ALA A 336 -18.95 -20.36 -5.76
N LEU A 337 -19.38 -20.41 -7.03
CA LEU A 337 -20.72 -20.87 -7.42
C LEU A 337 -20.91 -22.37 -7.07
N ASP A 338 -19.91 -23.21 -7.36
CA ASP A 338 -19.92 -24.63 -7.02
C ASP A 338 -19.95 -24.85 -5.49
N ALA A 339 -19.34 -23.94 -4.73
CA ALA A 339 -19.41 -23.89 -3.27
C ALA A 339 -20.69 -23.23 -2.74
N SER A 340 -21.69 -22.98 -3.60
CA SER A 340 -23.00 -22.40 -3.26
C SER A 340 -22.96 -20.94 -2.72
N ALA A 341 -22.13 -20.09 -3.29
CA ALA A 341 -22.06 -18.67 -2.92
C ALA A 341 -23.36 -17.92 -3.21
N ASP A 342 -23.82 -17.12 -2.25
CA ASP A 342 -24.93 -16.18 -2.39
C ASP A 342 -24.45 -14.78 -2.82
N TYR A 343 -23.16 -14.47 -2.60
CA TYR A 343 -22.52 -13.23 -3.02
C TYR A 343 -21.00 -13.37 -3.22
N ILE A 344 -20.44 -12.46 -4.01
CA ILE A 344 -19.01 -12.39 -4.30
C ILE A 344 -18.53 -10.97 -4.03
N ILE A 345 -17.42 -10.83 -3.29
CA ILE A 345 -16.66 -9.58 -3.15
C ILE A 345 -15.40 -9.73 -4.00
N LEU A 346 -15.36 -9.06 -5.14
CA LEU A 346 -14.22 -9.07 -6.05
C LEU A 346 -13.29 -7.89 -5.77
N ASP A 347 -12.02 -8.15 -5.47
CA ASP A 347 -11.01 -7.14 -5.17
C ASP A 347 -10.02 -7.00 -6.32
N GLY A 348 -10.11 -5.89 -7.06
CA GLY A 348 -9.22 -5.57 -8.16
C GLY A 348 -7.88 -4.98 -7.71
N ARG A 349 -6.92 -4.85 -8.64
CA ARG A 349 -5.57 -4.32 -8.40
C ARG A 349 -5.52 -2.91 -7.77
N GLY A 350 -6.59 -2.13 -7.83
CA GLY A 350 -6.72 -0.87 -7.07
C GLY A 350 -6.84 -1.05 -5.56
N GLY A 351 -7.05 -2.29 -5.08
CA GLY A 351 -7.17 -2.65 -3.67
C GLY A 351 -5.88 -2.42 -2.89
N GLY A 352 -6.04 -2.04 -1.62
CA GLY A 352 -4.94 -1.78 -0.72
C GLY A 352 -4.82 -2.82 0.40
N THR A 353 -3.77 -2.68 1.19
CA THR A 353 -3.50 -3.52 2.36
C THR A 353 -2.78 -2.73 3.44
N GLY A 354 -2.84 -3.21 4.68
CA GLY A 354 -2.03 -2.68 5.79
C GLY A 354 -0.55 -3.05 5.65
N ALA A 355 -0.25 -4.22 5.11
CA ALA A 355 1.10 -4.69 4.83
C ALA A 355 1.07 -5.76 3.72
N ALA A 356 1.91 -5.61 2.71
CA ALA A 356 2.14 -6.62 1.66
C ALA A 356 3.58 -6.53 1.16
N PRO A 357 4.14 -7.63 0.64
CA PRO A 357 5.35 -7.58 -0.16
C PRO A 357 5.13 -6.64 -1.36
N GLU A 358 6.08 -5.75 -1.62
CA GLU A 358 5.95 -4.75 -2.69
C GLU A 358 5.77 -5.40 -4.06
N MET A 359 6.48 -6.48 -4.33
CA MET A 359 6.37 -7.24 -5.57
C MET A 359 4.96 -7.80 -5.82
N PHE A 360 4.20 -8.15 -4.76
CA PHE A 360 2.81 -8.58 -4.90
C PHE A 360 1.89 -7.38 -5.13
N ARG A 361 2.01 -6.33 -4.30
CA ARG A 361 1.19 -5.12 -4.46
C ARG A 361 1.27 -4.55 -5.88
N ASP A 362 2.47 -4.54 -6.48
CA ASP A 362 2.72 -3.83 -7.72
C ASP A 362 2.57 -4.68 -8.99
N HIS A 363 2.56 -6.02 -8.88
CA HIS A 363 2.66 -6.88 -10.07
C HIS A 363 1.59 -7.95 -10.22
N ILE A 364 0.61 -8.05 -9.30
CA ILE A 364 -0.47 -9.03 -9.38
C ILE A 364 -1.83 -8.36 -9.58
N SER A 365 -2.82 -9.15 -9.89
CA SER A 365 -4.24 -8.83 -10.03
C SER A 365 -4.59 -7.93 -11.24
N VAL A 366 -5.74 -8.19 -11.79
CA VAL A 366 -6.35 -7.41 -12.87
C VAL A 366 -6.89 -6.09 -12.30
N PRO A 367 -6.71 -4.94 -12.97
CA PRO A 367 -7.31 -3.68 -12.55
C PRO A 367 -8.82 -3.77 -12.37
N THR A 368 -9.35 -2.99 -11.40
CA THR A 368 -10.74 -3.09 -10.94
C THR A 368 -11.78 -2.94 -12.04
N ILE A 369 -11.58 -2.04 -13.02
CA ILE A 369 -12.52 -1.80 -14.12
C ILE A 369 -12.69 -3.04 -15.01
N PRO A 370 -11.62 -3.59 -15.64
CA PRO A 370 -11.75 -4.81 -16.43
C PRO A 370 -12.14 -6.04 -15.58
N ALA A 371 -11.71 -6.09 -14.32
CA ALA A 371 -12.11 -7.18 -13.42
C ALA A 371 -13.63 -7.23 -13.22
N LEU A 372 -14.25 -6.09 -12.92
CA LEU A 372 -15.70 -5.97 -12.76
C LEU A 372 -16.44 -6.34 -14.06
N ALA A 373 -16.00 -5.81 -15.19
CA ALA A 373 -16.63 -6.08 -16.48
C ALA A 373 -16.61 -7.59 -16.83
N ARG A 374 -15.49 -8.27 -16.55
CA ARG A 374 -15.34 -9.72 -16.77
C ARG A 374 -16.21 -10.53 -15.80
N ALA A 375 -16.19 -10.17 -14.54
CA ALA A 375 -16.97 -10.86 -13.52
C ALA A 375 -18.47 -10.79 -13.80
N ARG A 376 -19.02 -9.60 -14.13
CA ARG A 376 -20.44 -9.44 -14.46
C ARG A 376 -20.78 -10.23 -15.71
N ARG A 377 -19.98 -10.12 -16.78
CA ARG A 377 -20.20 -10.90 -18.00
C ARG A 377 -20.26 -12.40 -17.70
N TYR A 378 -19.35 -12.90 -16.87
CA TYR A 378 -19.32 -14.32 -16.53
C TYR A 378 -20.58 -14.75 -15.77
N LEU A 379 -21.04 -13.98 -14.77
CA LEU A 379 -22.28 -14.27 -14.06
C LEU A 379 -23.52 -14.22 -14.98
N ASP A 380 -23.56 -13.28 -15.95
CA ASP A 380 -24.60 -13.19 -16.97
C ASP A 380 -24.59 -14.44 -17.87
N GLU A 381 -23.42 -14.89 -18.33
CA GLU A 381 -23.24 -16.10 -19.15
C GLU A 381 -23.65 -17.37 -18.38
N GLN A 382 -23.45 -17.40 -17.05
CA GLN A 382 -23.92 -18.50 -16.21
C GLN A 382 -25.42 -18.42 -15.86
N GLY A 383 -26.09 -17.32 -16.18
CA GLY A 383 -27.53 -17.11 -15.90
C GLY A 383 -27.85 -16.96 -14.41
N VAL A 384 -26.91 -16.45 -13.59
CA VAL A 384 -27.05 -16.34 -12.14
C VAL A 384 -26.97 -14.92 -11.61
N SER A 385 -26.97 -13.93 -12.48
CA SER A 385 -26.81 -12.51 -12.11
C SER A 385 -27.94 -11.94 -11.22
N ASP A 386 -29.12 -12.56 -11.23
CA ASP A 386 -30.24 -12.25 -10.33
C ASP A 386 -30.22 -13.04 -9.02
N GLN A 387 -29.28 -13.94 -8.84
CA GLN A 387 -29.18 -14.89 -7.72
C GLN A 387 -27.98 -14.59 -6.83
N VAL A 388 -26.86 -14.18 -7.43
CA VAL A 388 -25.60 -13.94 -6.75
C VAL A 388 -25.25 -12.46 -6.79
N THR A 389 -25.15 -11.84 -5.62
CA THR A 389 -24.79 -10.43 -5.50
C THR A 389 -23.31 -10.21 -5.80
N LEU A 390 -23.00 -9.37 -6.80
CA LEU A 390 -21.61 -9.01 -7.14
C LEU A 390 -21.24 -7.68 -6.48
N ILE A 391 -20.31 -7.74 -5.54
CA ILE A 391 -19.74 -6.59 -4.86
C ILE A 391 -18.35 -6.32 -5.44
N ILE A 392 -18.06 -5.08 -5.80
CA ILE A 392 -16.73 -4.68 -6.23
C ILE A 392 -15.99 -3.91 -5.14
N THR A 393 -14.71 -4.14 -5.01
CA THR A 393 -13.78 -3.34 -4.21
C THR A 393 -12.46 -3.17 -4.95
N GLY A 394 -11.58 -2.30 -4.47
CA GLY A 394 -10.29 -2.08 -5.09
C GLY A 394 -10.14 -0.70 -5.74
N GLY A 395 -9.92 0.32 -4.94
CA GLY A 395 -9.49 1.63 -5.43
C GLY A 395 -10.59 2.66 -5.65
N LEU A 396 -11.86 2.35 -5.43
CA LEU A 396 -12.96 3.32 -5.54
C LEU A 396 -12.91 4.37 -4.42
N ARG A 397 -13.18 5.64 -4.75
CA ARG A 397 -12.99 6.77 -3.82
C ARG A 397 -14.15 7.75 -3.76
N THR A 398 -14.77 8.05 -4.89
CA THR A 398 -15.70 9.16 -5.07
C THR A 398 -17.08 8.67 -5.47
N PRO A 399 -18.14 9.46 -5.29
CA PRO A 399 -19.50 9.12 -5.73
C PRO A 399 -19.58 8.71 -7.21
N MET A 400 -18.76 9.35 -8.07
CA MET A 400 -18.73 9.02 -9.49
C MET A 400 -18.05 7.69 -9.78
N ASP A 401 -17.02 7.28 -8.98
CA ASP A 401 -16.49 5.93 -9.07
C ASP A 401 -17.60 4.90 -8.74
N PHE A 402 -18.42 5.18 -7.73
CA PHE A 402 -19.51 4.27 -7.29
C PHE A 402 -20.61 4.15 -8.34
N VAL A 403 -21.08 5.28 -8.90
CA VAL A 403 -22.07 5.28 -9.99
C VAL A 403 -21.58 4.46 -11.18
N LYS A 404 -20.35 4.71 -11.64
CA LYS A 404 -19.76 4.00 -12.79
C LYS A 404 -19.56 2.51 -12.50
N ALA A 405 -19.24 2.15 -11.25
CA ALA A 405 -19.13 0.76 -10.86
C ALA A 405 -20.49 0.03 -10.88
N LEU A 406 -21.56 0.67 -10.36
CA LEU A 406 -22.91 0.12 -10.46
C LEU A 406 -23.31 -0.02 -11.93
N ALA A 407 -23.11 1.01 -12.75
CA ALA A 407 -23.44 0.99 -14.16
C ALA A 407 -22.62 -0.05 -14.96
N LEU A 408 -21.38 -0.35 -14.53
CA LEU A 408 -20.55 -1.39 -15.14
C LEU A 408 -20.94 -2.80 -14.69
N GLY A 409 -21.86 -2.92 -13.74
CA GLY A 409 -22.50 -4.19 -13.35
C GLY A 409 -22.20 -4.68 -11.93
N ALA A 410 -21.68 -3.83 -11.04
CA ALA A 410 -21.68 -4.15 -9.62
C ALA A 410 -23.08 -3.95 -9.02
N ASP A 411 -23.51 -4.81 -8.11
CA ASP A 411 -24.72 -4.61 -7.31
C ASP A 411 -24.44 -3.69 -6.12
N GLY A 412 -23.20 -3.72 -5.61
CA GLY A 412 -22.76 -2.87 -4.52
C GLY A 412 -21.24 -2.67 -4.51
N VAL A 413 -20.80 -1.76 -3.66
CA VAL A 413 -19.38 -1.38 -3.53
C VAL A 413 -18.93 -1.50 -2.09
N ALA A 414 -17.86 -2.26 -1.84
CA ALA A 414 -17.19 -2.31 -0.55
C ALA A 414 -15.98 -1.35 -0.54
N ILE A 415 -15.95 -0.42 0.43
CA ILE A 415 -14.92 0.61 0.51
C ILE A 415 -14.02 0.44 1.74
N ALA A 416 -12.71 0.57 1.55
CA ALA A 416 -11.72 0.56 2.62
C ALA A 416 -11.03 1.93 2.77
N ASN A 417 -10.25 2.32 1.78
CA ASN A 417 -9.45 3.54 1.87
C ASN A 417 -10.29 4.82 1.96
N SER A 418 -11.38 4.93 1.22
CA SER A 418 -12.28 6.09 1.33
C SER A 418 -12.99 6.13 2.68
N ALA A 419 -13.39 4.98 3.24
CA ALA A 419 -13.91 4.91 4.60
C ALA A 419 -12.85 5.30 5.65
N MET A 420 -11.60 4.86 5.50
CA MET A 420 -10.52 5.32 6.39
C MET A 420 -10.24 6.82 6.24
N GLN A 421 -10.26 7.36 5.02
CA GLN A 421 -10.05 8.79 4.77
C GLN A 421 -11.18 9.63 5.39
N SER A 422 -12.41 9.18 5.33
CA SER A 422 -13.54 9.89 5.95
C SER A 422 -13.44 9.95 7.48
N ILE A 423 -12.80 8.96 8.12
CA ILE A 423 -12.55 8.98 9.58
C ILE A 423 -11.23 9.65 9.98
N GLY A 424 -10.49 10.26 9.03
CA GLY A 424 -9.30 11.06 9.28
C GLY A 424 -7.97 10.49 8.81
N CYS A 425 -7.94 9.46 7.94
CA CYS A 425 -6.69 8.98 7.34
C CYS A 425 -6.12 10.03 6.38
N VAL A 426 -4.87 10.42 6.60
CA VAL A 426 -4.13 11.39 5.79
C VAL A 426 -3.28 10.76 4.68
N ALA A 427 -3.50 9.49 4.38
CA ALA A 427 -2.80 8.72 3.34
C ALA A 427 -1.25 8.74 3.46
N ALA A 428 -0.73 8.74 4.69
CA ALA A 428 0.71 8.76 4.96
C ALA A 428 1.47 7.50 4.48
N ARG A 429 0.74 6.44 4.05
CA ARG A 429 1.27 5.19 3.47
C ARG A 429 2.29 4.47 4.36
N MET A 430 2.10 4.52 5.67
CA MET A 430 2.97 3.90 6.67
C MET A 430 2.22 2.94 7.61
N CYS A 431 1.14 2.32 7.13
CA CYS A 431 0.28 1.43 7.93
C CYS A 431 1.01 0.21 8.47
N ASN A 432 2.05 -0.28 7.75
CA ASN A 432 2.88 -1.41 8.14
C ASN A 432 3.87 -1.09 9.30
N THR A 433 4.13 0.19 9.59
CA THR A 433 5.18 0.61 10.52
C THR A 433 4.75 0.72 11.98
N ASN A 434 3.44 0.60 12.27
CA ASN A 434 2.84 0.89 13.58
C ASN A 434 2.99 2.37 14.05
N ASN A 435 3.27 3.31 13.13
CA ASN A 435 3.47 4.74 13.42
C ASN A 435 2.43 5.64 12.73
N CYS A 436 1.22 5.13 12.47
CA CYS A 436 0.16 5.91 11.83
C CYS A 436 -0.12 7.20 12.62
N PRO A 437 0.06 8.39 12.03
CA PRO A 437 0.00 9.66 12.77
C PRO A 437 -1.41 10.03 13.23
N THR A 438 -2.45 9.41 12.65
CA THR A 438 -3.87 9.70 12.94
C THR A 438 -4.51 8.67 13.87
N GLY A 439 -3.75 7.69 14.38
CA GLY A 439 -4.27 6.68 15.29
C GLY A 439 -5.03 5.52 14.63
N ILE A 440 -5.19 5.53 13.31
CA ILE A 440 -6.01 4.55 12.59
C ILE A 440 -5.31 3.18 12.47
N ALA A 441 -4.06 3.16 11.98
CA ALA A 441 -3.34 1.91 11.69
C ALA A 441 -2.13 1.71 12.61
N THR A 442 -2.33 1.91 13.91
CA THR A 442 -1.30 1.77 14.95
C THR A 442 -1.89 1.14 16.21
N GLN A 443 -1.02 0.54 17.03
CA GLN A 443 -1.38 0.01 18.35
C GLN A 443 -0.74 0.82 19.50
N LYS A 444 0.01 1.87 19.17
CA LYS A 444 0.60 2.78 20.18
C LYS A 444 -0.47 3.65 20.82
N ALA A 445 -0.60 3.58 22.13
CA ALA A 445 -1.65 4.28 22.89
C ALA A 445 -1.64 5.79 22.65
N GLU A 446 -0.45 6.41 22.63
CA GLU A 446 -0.27 7.85 22.39
C GLU A 446 -0.70 8.33 21.00
N LEU A 447 -0.75 7.41 20.01
CA LEU A 447 -1.26 7.72 18.68
C LEU A 447 -2.76 7.40 18.57
N ARG A 448 -3.22 6.27 19.15
CA ARG A 448 -4.62 5.84 19.11
C ARG A 448 -5.56 6.89 19.70
N GLN A 449 -5.18 7.53 20.81
CA GLN A 449 -5.99 8.59 21.46
C GLN A 449 -6.26 9.83 20.58
N ARG A 450 -5.59 9.96 19.44
CA ARG A 450 -5.84 11.06 18.48
C ARG A 450 -7.14 10.89 17.71
N LEU A 451 -7.67 9.68 17.65
CA LEU A 451 -8.91 9.37 16.93
C LEU A 451 -10.10 9.44 17.89
N ASN A 452 -10.99 10.39 17.66
CA ASN A 452 -12.25 10.49 18.39
C ASN A 452 -13.31 9.63 17.70
N VAL A 453 -13.76 8.57 18.32
CA VAL A 453 -14.66 7.56 17.76
C VAL A 453 -15.98 8.18 17.29
N GLU A 454 -16.66 8.97 18.13
CA GLU A 454 -17.97 9.52 17.82
C GLU A 454 -17.91 10.56 16.69
N LYS A 455 -16.92 11.44 16.72
CA LYS A 455 -16.70 12.42 15.64
C LYS A 455 -16.40 11.70 14.32
N SER A 456 -15.54 10.71 14.34
CA SER A 456 -15.15 9.95 13.15
C SER A 456 -16.31 9.13 12.60
N ALA A 457 -17.13 8.53 13.46
CA ALA A 457 -18.36 7.85 13.04
C ALA A 457 -19.33 8.79 12.33
N ALA A 458 -19.56 9.98 12.88
CA ALA A 458 -20.39 11.00 12.24
C ALA A 458 -19.82 11.45 10.87
N GLN A 459 -18.49 11.55 10.74
CA GLN A 459 -17.85 11.89 9.46
C GLN A 459 -18.05 10.79 8.41
N LEU A 460 -17.94 9.51 8.77
CA LEU A 460 -18.21 8.40 7.86
C LEU A 460 -19.68 8.37 7.43
N ARG A 461 -20.63 8.55 8.37
CA ARG A 461 -22.04 8.68 8.04
C ARG A 461 -22.26 9.79 7.01
N ASN A 462 -21.75 11.00 7.28
CA ASN A 462 -21.90 12.13 6.36
C ASN A 462 -21.31 11.82 4.98
N PHE A 463 -20.17 11.14 4.92
CA PHE A 463 -19.56 10.71 3.64
C PHE A 463 -20.49 9.76 2.87
N PHE A 464 -21.09 8.78 3.53
CA PHE A 464 -22.04 7.85 2.91
C PHE A 464 -23.30 8.55 2.44
N GLU A 465 -23.94 9.33 3.31
CA GLU A 465 -25.19 10.06 3.00
C GLU A 465 -24.99 11.01 1.81
N ALA A 466 -23.96 11.85 1.85
CA ALA A 466 -23.65 12.78 0.76
C ALA A 466 -23.28 12.04 -0.54
N SER A 467 -22.56 10.93 -0.46
CA SER A 467 -22.22 10.13 -1.63
C SER A 467 -23.46 9.56 -2.29
N VAL A 468 -24.39 9.01 -1.50
CA VAL A 468 -25.62 8.41 -2.02
C VAL A 468 -26.56 9.49 -2.58
N GLU A 469 -26.66 10.65 -1.95
CA GLU A 469 -27.43 11.78 -2.49
C GLU A 469 -26.93 12.19 -3.88
N LEU A 470 -25.61 12.32 -4.07
CA LEU A 470 -25.01 12.59 -5.38
C LEU A 470 -25.24 11.46 -6.39
N MET A 471 -25.24 10.20 -5.95
CA MET A 471 -25.59 9.06 -6.80
C MET A 471 -27.06 9.11 -7.23
N GLN A 472 -28.00 9.51 -6.35
CA GLN A 472 -29.40 9.69 -6.67
C GLN A 472 -29.60 10.84 -7.67
N VAL A 473 -28.86 11.95 -7.56
CA VAL A 473 -28.86 13.02 -8.56
C VAL A 473 -28.52 12.47 -9.94
N MET A 474 -27.47 11.65 -10.02
CA MET A 474 -27.05 11.04 -11.29
C MET A 474 -28.07 10.01 -11.80
N ALA A 475 -28.68 9.23 -10.94
CA ALA A 475 -29.75 8.30 -11.32
C ALA A 475 -30.95 9.05 -11.94
N ARG A 476 -31.42 10.14 -11.31
CA ARG A 476 -32.46 10.99 -11.90
C ARG A 476 -32.08 11.54 -13.27
N ALA A 477 -30.85 11.99 -13.41
CA ALA A 477 -30.28 12.48 -14.68
C ALA A 477 -30.29 11.41 -15.78
N CYS A 478 -30.10 10.12 -15.41
CA CYS A 478 -30.23 8.99 -16.32
C CYS A 478 -31.66 8.49 -16.55
N GLY A 479 -32.63 9.01 -15.79
CA GLY A 479 -34.04 8.59 -15.86
C GLY A 479 -34.34 7.35 -14.98
N HIS A 480 -33.50 7.05 -13.98
CA HIS A 480 -33.65 5.90 -13.09
C HIS A 480 -34.26 6.30 -11.73
N ASP A 481 -35.26 5.54 -11.24
CA ASP A 481 -35.86 5.66 -9.92
C ASP A 481 -35.26 4.68 -8.89
N SER A 482 -34.17 3.98 -9.26
CA SER A 482 -33.37 3.13 -8.36
C SER A 482 -31.89 3.13 -8.80
N LEU A 483 -30.99 3.10 -7.83
CA LEU A 483 -29.55 2.93 -8.10
C LEU A 483 -29.24 1.57 -8.75
N SER A 484 -30.08 0.55 -8.52
CA SER A 484 -29.94 -0.77 -9.13
C SER A 484 -30.26 -0.81 -10.63
N LEU A 485 -30.82 0.25 -11.18
CA LEU A 485 -31.13 0.35 -12.62
C LEU A 485 -29.97 0.89 -13.46
N PHE A 486 -28.92 1.40 -12.84
CA PHE A 486 -27.71 1.74 -13.58
C PHE A 486 -27.20 0.53 -14.36
N ASN A 487 -26.85 0.75 -15.62
CA ASN A 487 -26.39 -0.32 -16.51
C ASN A 487 -25.39 0.21 -17.57
N LYS A 488 -24.79 -0.68 -18.33
CA LYS A 488 -23.77 -0.31 -19.34
C LYS A 488 -24.22 0.71 -20.38
N ASN A 489 -25.52 0.82 -20.66
CA ASN A 489 -26.03 1.81 -21.62
C ASN A 489 -25.94 3.24 -21.05
N ASP A 490 -25.80 3.39 -19.75
CA ASP A 490 -25.53 4.67 -19.10
C ASP A 490 -24.05 5.08 -19.16
N LEU A 491 -23.19 4.29 -19.85
CA LEU A 491 -21.74 4.52 -19.91
C LEU A 491 -21.25 4.63 -21.35
N ALA A 492 -20.28 5.50 -21.57
CA ALA A 492 -19.49 5.56 -22.80
C ALA A 492 -18.06 6.00 -22.50
N THR A 493 -17.16 5.80 -23.43
CA THR A 493 -15.78 6.28 -23.35
C THR A 493 -15.24 6.69 -24.71
N TRP A 494 -14.42 7.75 -24.78
CA TRP A 494 -13.68 8.11 -25.99
C TRP A 494 -12.29 7.45 -26.07
N HIS A 495 -11.90 6.69 -25.04
CA HIS A 495 -10.64 5.93 -25.02
C HIS A 495 -10.88 4.52 -25.57
N ARG A 496 -10.27 4.18 -26.70
CA ARG A 496 -10.43 2.85 -27.33
C ARG A 496 -10.02 1.71 -26.42
N GLU A 497 -8.88 1.85 -25.73
CA GLU A 497 -8.40 0.85 -24.79
C GLU A 497 -9.38 0.65 -23.61
N MET A 498 -9.93 1.73 -23.07
CA MET A 498 -10.93 1.64 -22.02
C MET A 498 -12.21 0.94 -22.51
N ALA A 499 -12.65 1.20 -23.73
CA ALA A 499 -13.78 0.48 -24.33
C ALA A 499 -13.52 -1.03 -24.41
N LEU A 500 -12.32 -1.44 -24.79
CA LEU A 500 -11.92 -2.85 -24.84
C LEU A 500 -11.80 -3.47 -23.44
N LEU A 501 -11.23 -2.75 -22.48
CA LEU A 501 -11.06 -3.21 -21.09
C LEU A 501 -12.40 -3.38 -20.35
N SER A 502 -13.34 -2.47 -20.59
CA SER A 502 -14.60 -2.41 -19.83
C SER A 502 -15.82 -2.98 -20.60
N GLY A 503 -15.71 -3.11 -21.92
CA GLY A 503 -16.84 -3.41 -22.80
C GLY A 503 -17.90 -2.30 -22.84
N VAL A 504 -17.53 -1.07 -22.41
CA VAL A 504 -18.36 0.13 -22.50
C VAL A 504 -18.30 0.66 -23.93
N LYS A 505 -19.40 1.27 -24.40
CA LYS A 505 -19.53 1.79 -25.76
C LYS A 505 -18.45 2.84 -26.06
N PHE A 506 -17.76 2.68 -27.20
CA PHE A 506 -16.87 3.71 -27.70
C PHE A 506 -17.68 4.88 -28.29
N SER A 507 -17.38 6.10 -27.84
CA SER A 507 -18.10 7.31 -28.25
C SER A 507 -17.69 7.88 -29.60
N GLY A 508 -16.55 7.42 -30.16
CA GLY A 508 -16.07 7.84 -31.48
C GLY A 508 -16.72 7.04 -32.61
N LEU A 509 -16.46 7.48 -33.81
CA LEU A 509 -16.84 6.70 -35.00
C LEU A 509 -15.94 5.46 -35.13
N MET A 510 -16.57 4.31 -35.26
CA MET A 510 -15.87 3.09 -35.67
C MET A 510 -15.82 3.10 -37.21
N ALA A 511 -14.61 3.03 -37.78
CA ALA A 511 -14.40 2.95 -39.22
C ALA A 511 -14.89 1.61 -39.76
#